data_97d16ee59120dc1442e262e34353bd0c
#
_entry.id   97d16ee59120dc1442e262e34353bd0c
#
_cell.length_a   1.000
_cell.length_b   1.000
_cell.length_c   1.000
_cell.angle_alpha   90.00
_cell.angle_beta   90.00
_cell.angle_gamma   90.00
#
_symmetry.space_group_name_H-M   'P 1'
#
loop_
_entity.id
_entity.type
_entity.pdbx_description
1 polymer ?
#
loop_
_entity_poly.entity_id
_entity_poly.type
_entity_poly.pdbx_seq_one_letter_code
_entity_poly.pdbx_strand_id
1 'polypeptide(L)'
;MILPNLRILLFLCLFLVFFHIFSYYENESLHPTPDEQRTIEICFKMIRNELRSKPDNEHLRRIIIAYLELILEYCSVFYERQFKTEATADNDLLKRFNDLLKHYYDEGRQRKFGLPTVRYCAQELFLSPNYFGDLVRQATGETATLIIRNFVMQRATAYLHDGKTISETSDLLGFEYPQHFTRLFKKHFGITPSEFVRK
;
A
#
# COMPACT_ATOMS: atom_id res chain seq x y z
N MET A 1 35.34 33.10 12.76
CA MET A 1 34.63 32.36 13.80
C MET A 1 33.15 32.18 13.41
N ILE A 2 32.87 31.58 12.21
CA ILE A 2 31.50 31.42 11.64
C ILE A 2 31.27 29.97 11.15
N LEU A 3 32.25 29.08 11.34
CA LEU A 3 32.15 27.68 10.91
C LEU A 3 31.15 26.77 11.67
N PRO A 4 30.70 27.04 12.92
CA PRO A 4 29.76 26.15 13.58
C PRO A 4 28.36 26.16 12.91
N ASN A 5 27.91 27.31 12.44
CA ASN A 5 26.53 27.42 11.92
C ASN A 5 26.35 26.73 10.57
N LEU A 6 27.33 26.76 9.67
CA LEU A 6 27.23 26.09 8.36
C LEU A 6 27.35 24.57 8.49
N ARG A 7 28.22 24.09 9.39
CA ARG A 7 28.32 22.65 9.72
C ARG A 7 27.07 22.16 10.42
N ILE A 8 26.48 22.95 11.30
CA ILE A 8 25.23 22.65 11.99
C ILE A 8 24.07 22.67 10.97
N LEU A 9 24.02 23.65 10.06
CA LEU A 9 23.01 23.71 9.01
C LEU A 9 23.11 22.54 8.02
N LEU A 10 24.34 22.18 7.61
CA LEU A 10 24.61 20.98 6.80
C LEU A 10 24.25 19.70 7.54
N PHE A 11 24.54 19.62 8.84
CA PHE A 11 24.18 18.47 9.67
C PHE A 11 22.66 18.41 9.90
N LEU A 12 21.99 19.54 10.11
CA LEU A 12 20.53 19.63 10.22
C LEU A 12 19.83 19.32 8.88
N CYS A 13 20.32 19.84 7.75
CA CYS A 13 19.80 19.48 6.44
C CYS A 13 20.06 18.00 6.10
N LEU A 14 21.27 17.48 6.36
CA LEU A 14 21.58 16.06 6.24
C LEU A 14 20.75 15.22 7.20
N PHE A 15 20.53 15.67 8.43
CA PHE A 15 19.70 15.00 9.42
C PHE A 15 18.22 15.06 9.04
N LEU A 16 17.71 16.18 8.53
CA LEU A 16 16.33 16.31 8.03
C LEU A 16 16.10 15.50 6.76
N VAL A 17 17.04 15.52 5.81
CA VAL A 17 16.99 14.68 4.59
C VAL A 17 17.14 13.21 5.00
N PHE A 18 18.05 12.87 5.89
CA PHE A 18 18.23 11.52 6.41
C PHE A 18 17.01 11.08 7.22
N PHE A 19 16.44 11.95 8.06
CA PHE A 19 15.27 11.64 8.87
C PHE A 19 13.97 11.60 8.04
N HIS A 20 13.84 12.40 7.00
CA HIS A 20 12.71 12.35 6.05
C HIS A 20 12.82 11.17 5.10
N ILE A 21 14.04 10.77 4.73
CA ILE A 21 14.34 9.61 3.88
C ILE A 21 14.26 8.29 4.68
N PHE A 22 14.50 8.34 6.01
CA PHE A 22 14.47 7.18 6.91
C PHE A 22 13.35 7.27 7.96
N SER A 23 12.29 8.04 7.70
CA SER A 23 11.20 8.27 8.64
C SER A 23 10.38 7.02 8.88
N TYR A 24 10.31 6.64 10.08
CA TYR A 24 9.37 5.95 10.98
C TYR A 24 8.48 4.79 10.48
N TYR A 25 8.28 4.57 9.19
CA TYR A 25 7.64 3.39 8.59
C TYR A 25 8.54 2.87 7.48
N GLU A 26 8.90 1.58 7.52
CA GLU A 26 9.73 0.93 6.49
C GLU A 26 9.19 1.08 5.06
N ASN A 27 7.90 1.39 4.91
CA ASN A 27 7.23 1.58 3.64
C ASN A 27 7.28 3.03 3.09
N GLU A 28 7.74 4.00 3.88
CA GLU A 28 7.83 5.41 3.47
C GLU A 28 9.26 5.87 3.21
N SER A 29 10.24 4.99 3.40
CA SER A 29 11.64 5.32 3.13
C SER A 29 11.93 5.35 1.63
N LEU A 30 12.74 6.31 1.20
CA LEU A 30 13.23 6.35 -0.18
C LEU A 30 14.22 5.20 -0.42
N HIS A 31 13.93 4.38 -1.44
CA HIS A 31 14.81 3.32 -1.93
C HIS A 31 15.42 3.73 -3.29
N PRO A 32 16.58 4.43 -3.28
CA PRO A 32 17.19 4.88 -4.51
C PRO A 32 17.78 3.72 -5.31
N THR A 33 17.65 3.78 -6.63
CA THR A 33 18.38 2.87 -7.52
C THR A 33 19.90 3.14 -7.46
N PRO A 34 20.76 2.22 -7.93
CA PRO A 34 22.20 2.45 -7.96
C PRO A 34 22.63 3.71 -8.72
N ASP A 35 21.89 4.10 -9.77
CA ASP A 35 22.19 5.31 -10.53
C ASP A 35 21.73 6.58 -9.82
N GLU A 36 20.58 6.53 -9.15
CA GLU A 36 20.08 7.61 -8.30
C GLU A 36 21.02 7.83 -7.10
N GLN A 37 21.49 6.76 -6.47
CA GLN A 37 22.48 6.85 -5.40
C GLN A 37 23.78 7.53 -5.88
N ARG A 38 24.30 7.15 -7.05
CA ARG A 38 25.48 7.81 -7.65
C ARG A 38 25.26 9.30 -7.87
N THR A 39 24.05 9.69 -8.31
CA THR A 39 23.70 11.10 -8.52
C THR A 39 23.82 11.91 -7.23
N ILE A 40 23.26 11.39 -6.14
CA ILE A 40 23.34 12.03 -4.81
C ILE A 40 24.80 12.07 -4.30
N GLU A 41 25.55 10.98 -4.47
CA GLU A 41 26.97 10.91 -4.09
C GLU A 41 27.83 11.95 -4.82
N ILE A 42 27.54 12.20 -6.12
CA ILE A 42 28.22 13.25 -6.88
C ILE A 42 27.93 14.62 -6.29
N CYS A 43 26.68 14.95 -5.96
CA CYS A 43 26.33 16.21 -5.33
C CYS A 43 27.07 16.43 -3.99
N PHE A 44 27.11 15.41 -3.13
CA PHE A 44 27.88 15.49 -1.89
C PHE A 44 29.38 15.64 -2.11
N LYS A 45 29.94 14.99 -3.12
CA LYS A 45 31.35 15.13 -3.50
C LYS A 45 31.65 16.57 -3.95
N MET A 46 30.77 17.19 -4.70
CA MET A 46 30.92 18.60 -5.12
C MET A 46 30.89 19.55 -3.92
N ILE A 47 29.90 19.40 -3.02
CA ILE A 47 29.85 20.19 -1.77
C ILE A 47 31.14 20.05 -0.98
N ARG A 48 31.65 18.82 -0.81
CA ARG A 48 32.90 18.56 -0.07
C ARG A 48 34.09 19.22 -0.73
N ASN A 49 34.17 19.24 -2.05
CA ASN A 49 35.26 19.89 -2.80
C ASN A 49 35.21 21.40 -2.63
N GLU A 50 34.03 22.02 -2.71
CA GLU A 50 33.84 23.45 -2.50
C GLU A 50 34.27 23.87 -1.08
N LEU A 51 33.91 23.11 -0.06
CA LEU A 51 34.30 23.36 1.32
C LEU A 51 35.82 23.25 1.60
N ARG A 52 36.53 22.46 0.76
CA ARG A 52 37.99 22.27 0.91
C ARG A 52 38.82 23.32 0.17
N SER A 53 38.29 23.82 -0.94
CA SER A 53 39.07 24.60 -1.92
C SER A 53 38.87 26.10 -1.81
N LYS A 54 37.88 26.59 -1.10
CA LYS A 54 37.56 28.03 -1.06
C LYS A 54 37.41 28.58 0.35
N PRO A 55 37.80 29.87 0.57
CA PRO A 55 37.52 30.52 1.85
C PRO A 55 36.03 30.72 2.07
N ASP A 56 35.61 30.70 3.33
CA ASP A 56 34.20 30.95 3.70
C ASP A 56 33.82 32.39 3.31
N ASN A 57 32.96 32.47 2.29
CA ASN A 57 32.38 33.71 1.81
C ASN A 57 30.93 33.50 1.37
N GLU A 58 30.22 34.57 1.03
CA GLU A 58 28.84 34.51 0.67
C GLU A 58 28.58 33.69 -0.61
N HIS A 59 29.50 33.72 -1.57
CA HIS A 59 29.39 32.92 -2.81
C HIS A 59 29.47 31.42 -2.51
N LEU A 60 30.37 31.00 -1.63
CA LEU A 60 30.49 29.61 -1.21
C LEU A 60 29.19 29.13 -0.56
N ARG A 61 28.58 29.95 0.30
CA ARG A 61 27.31 29.62 0.95
C ARG A 61 26.19 29.43 -0.08
N ARG A 62 26.08 30.33 -1.06
CA ARG A 62 25.08 30.21 -2.14
C ARG A 62 25.28 28.94 -2.96
N ILE A 63 26.51 28.59 -3.30
CA ILE A 63 26.83 27.37 -4.03
C ILE A 63 26.41 26.14 -3.24
N ILE A 64 26.70 26.10 -1.93
CA ILE A 64 26.32 24.98 -1.08
C ILE A 64 24.79 24.86 -0.97
N ILE A 65 24.09 25.98 -0.78
CA ILE A 65 22.62 25.99 -0.73
C ILE A 65 22.03 25.45 -2.04
N ALA A 66 22.57 25.88 -3.19
CA ALA A 66 22.11 25.39 -4.49
C ALA A 66 22.31 23.87 -4.67
N TYR A 67 23.42 23.30 -4.17
CA TYR A 67 23.60 21.84 -4.17
C TYR A 67 22.63 21.13 -3.23
N LEU A 68 22.33 21.69 -2.07
CA LEU A 68 21.34 21.12 -1.16
C LEU A 68 19.93 21.15 -1.75
N GLU A 69 19.55 22.26 -2.39
CA GLU A 69 18.28 22.36 -3.12
C GLU A 69 18.20 21.32 -4.25
N LEU A 70 19.29 21.15 -5.01
CA LEU A 70 19.37 20.14 -6.07
C LEU A 70 19.23 18.71 -5.51
N ILE A 71 19.84 18.40 -4.36
CA ILE A 71 19.69 17.10 -3.71
C ILE A 71 18.22 16.86 -3.31
N LEU A 72 17.57 17.86 -2.72
CA LEU A 72 16.16 17.76 -2.33
C LEU A 72 15.26 17.54 -3.55
N GLU A 73 15.53 18.23 -4.65
CA GLU A 73 14.77 18.04 -5.90
C GLU A 73 14.96 16.63 -6.47
N TYR A 74 16.20 16.10 -6.50
CA TYR A 74 16.43 14.72 -6.89
C TYR A 74 15.67 13.73 -5.97
N CYS A 75 15.70 13.94 -4.66
CA CYS A 75 14.94 13.11 -3.74
C CYS A 75 13.44 13.13 -4.07
N SER A 76 12.86 14.29 -4.39
CA SER A 76 11.46 14.41 -4.79
C SER A 76 11.16 13.62 -6.06
N VAL A 77 12.01 13.72 -7.08
CA VAL A 77 11.87 12.93 -8.33
C VAL A 77 11.96 11.43 -8.06
N PHE A 78 12.88 11.00 -7.19
CA PHE A 78 13.03 9.57 -6.85
C PHE A 78 11.84 9.05 -6.05
N TYR A 79 11.26 9.86 -5.16
CA TYR A 79 10.00 9.55 -4.49
C TYR A 79 8.86 9.39 -5.48
N GLU A 80 8.67 10.33 -6.41
CA GLU A 80 7.62 10.20 -7.42
C GLU A 80 7.75 8.92 -8.25
N ARG A 81 8.96 8.54 -8.62
CA ARG A 81 9.22 7.27 -9.32
C ARG A 81 8.80 6.09 -8.45
N GLN A 82 9.22 6.08 -7.17
CA GLN A 82 8.91 4.99 -6.23
C GLN A 82 7.41 4.84 -6.05
N PHE A 83 6.69 5.92 -5.76
CA PHE A 83 5.24 5.90 -5.59
C PHE A 83 4.48 5.50 -6.85
N LYS A 84 4.93 5.91 -8.04
CA LYS A 84 4.35 5.43 -9.30
C LYS A 84 4.52 3.92 -9.48
N THR A 85 5.68 3.40 -9.11
CA THR A 85 5.99 1.96 -9.21
C THR A 85 5.20 1.16 -8.17
N GLU A 86 5.09 1.66 -6.94
CA GLU A 86 4.28 1.06 -5.87
C GLU A 86 2.79 1.05 -6.23
N ALA A 87 2.24 2.18 -6.70
CA ALA A 87 0.84 2.27 -7.14
C ALA A 87 0.50 1.30 -8.29
N THR A 88 1.44 1.03 -9.20
CA THR A 88 1.25 0.02 -10.26
C THR A 88 1.30 -1.40 -9.71
N ALA A 89 2.20 -1.68 -8.77
CA ALA A 89 2.30 -2.98 -8.10
C ALA A 89 1.07 -3.26 -7.20
N ASP A 90 0.58 -2.25 -6.48
CA ASP A 90 -0.62 -2.33 -5.67
C ASP A 90 -1.87 -2.59 -6.53
N ASN A 91 -2.00 -1.91 -7.67
CA ASN A 91 -3.08 -2.16 -8.61
C ASN A 91 -3.03 -3.57 -9.21
N ASP A 92 -1.84 -4.10 -9.51
CA ASP A 92 -1.68 -5.48 -9.99
C ASP A 92 -2.05 -6.48 -8.88
N LEU A 93 -1.60 -6.27 -7.65
CA LEU A 93 -1.98 -7.10 -6.50
C LEU A 93 -3.48 -7.13 -6.29
N LEU A 94 -4.14 -5.98 -6.27
CA LEU A 94 -5.59 -5.88 -6.09
C LEU A 94 -6.36 -6.55 -7.22
N LYS A 95 -5.90 -6.41 -8.45
CA LYS A 95 -6.48 -7.11 -9.61
C LYS A 95 -6.35 -8.62 -9.44
N ARG A 96 -5.15 -9.14 -9.14
CA ARG A 96 -4.91 -10.57 -8.90
C ARG A 96 -5.74 -11.09 -7.74
N PHE A 97 -5.88 -10.32 -6.67
CA PHE A 97 -6.72 -10.66 -5.52
C PHE A 97 -8.20 -10.76 -5.91
N ASN A 98 -8.74 -9.79 -6.64
CA ASN A 98 -10.11 -9.83 -7.12
C ASN A 98 -10.37 -10.99 -8.10
N ASP A 99 -9.43 -11.24 -9.00
CA ASP A 99 -9.52 -12.35 -9.94
C ASP A 99 -9.45 -13.70 -9.22
N LEU A 100 -8.63 -13.83 -8.18
CA LEU A 100 -8.58 -15.00 -7.32
C LEU A 100 -9.91 -15.25 -6.61
N LEU A 101 -10.57 -14.21 -6.06
CA LEU A 101 -11.88 -14.35 -5.43
C LEU A 101 -12.95 -14.79 -6.43
N LYS A 102 -12.95 -14.27 -7.66
CA LYS A 102 -13.87 -14.72 -8.72
C LYS A 102 -13.62 -16.20 -9.03
N HIS A 103 -12.38 -16.57 -9.30
CA HIS A 103 -11.98 -17.93 -9.66
C HIS A 103 -12.34 -18.95 -8.57
N TYR A 104 -12.19 -18.57 -7.29
CA TYR A 104 -12.60 -19.39 -6.15
C TYR A 104 -14.06 -19.83 -6.22
N TYR A 105 -14.96 -18.92 -6.58
CA TYR A 105 -16.38 -19.19 -6.74
C TYR A 105 -16.71 -19.88 -8.06
N ASP A 106 -16.04 -19.54 -9.14
CA ASP A 106 -16.27 -20.11 -10.48
C ASP A 106 -15.86 -21.60 -10.52
N GLU A 107 -14.80 -21.98 -9.78
CA GLU A 107 -14.39 -23.37 -9.56
C GLU A 107 -15.26 -24.12 -8.53
N GLY A 108 -16.17 -23.43 -7.85
CA GLY A 108 -17.02 -24.04 -6.82
C GLY A 108 -16.28 -24.43 -5.55
N ARG A 109 -15.08 -23.87 -5.28
CA ARG A 109 -14.24 -24.19 -4.10
C ARG A 109 -14.97 -23.91 -2.77
N GLN A 110 -15.84 -22.90 -2.72
CA GLN A 110 -16.64 -22.57 -1.54
C GLN A 110 -17.52 -23.71 -1.06
N ARG A 111 -17.94 -24.62 -1.95
CA ARG A 111 -18.75 -25.78 -1.58
C ARG A 111 -17.99 -26.80 -0.73
N LYS A 112 -16.66 -26.83 -0.90
CA LYS A 112 -15.78 -27.79 -0.19
C LYS A 112 -15.05 -27.14 0.99
N PHE A 113 -14.65 -25.88 0.84
CA PHE A 113 -13.77 -25.20 1.78
C PHE A 113 -14.42 -24.03 2.52
N GLY A 114 -15.72 -23.76 2.24
CA GLY A 114 -16.44 -22.64 2.83
C GLY A 114 -16.04 -21.28 2.23
N LEU A 115 -16.14 -20.22 3.04
CA LEU A 115 -15.77 -18.88 2.62
C LEU A 115 -14.28 -18.73 2.39
N PRO A 116 -13.84 -17.94 1.38
CA PRO A 116 -12.41 -17.67 1.19
C PRO A 116 -11.83 -16.94 2.41
N THR A 117 -10.64 -17.33 2.80
CA THR A 117 -9.94 -16.75 3.96
C THR A 117 -8.74 -15.91 3.51
N VAL A 118 -8.33 -14.94 4.35
CA VAL A 118 -7.10 -14.16 4.11
C VAL A 118 -5.88 -15.08 3.94
N ARG A 119 -5.80 -16.15 4.76
CA ARG A 119 -4.72 -17.14 4.66
C ARG A 119 -4.70 -17.82 3.29
N TYR A 120 -5.85 -18.27 2.80
CA TYR A 120 -5.98 -18.87 1.48
C TYR A 120 -5.53 -17.90 0.39
N CYS A 121 -6.07 -16.68 0.40
CA CYS A 121 -5.73 -15.67 -0.62
C CYS A 121 -4.23 -15.33 -0.62
N ALA A 122 -3.63 -15.18 0.55
CA ALA A 122 -2.19 -14.93 0.68
C ALA A 122 -1.37 -16.09 0.10
N GLN A 123 -1.72 -17.34 0.42
CA GLN A 123 -1.01 -18.53 -0.08
C GLN A 123 -1.07 -18.63 -1.61
N GLU A 124 -2.23 -18.43 -2.22
CA GLU A 124 -2.40 -18.47 -3.67
C GLU A 124 -1.64 -17.31 -4.39
N LEU A 125 -1.41 -16.21 -3.68
CA LEU A 125 -0.61 -15.09 -4.16
C LEU A 125 0.88 -15.19 -3.80
N PHE A 126 1.32 -16.30 -3.17
CA PHE A 126 2.69 -16.56 -2.72
C PHE A 126 3.20 -15.54 -1.68
N LEU A 127 2.30 -15.06 -0.81
CA LEU A 127 2.59 -14.09 0.24
C LEU A 127 2.32 -14.68 1.63
N SER A 128 2.96 -14.12 2.66
CA SER A 128 2.55 -14.40 4.02
C SER A 128 1.22 -13.69 4.34
N PRO A 129 0.35 -14.25 5.22
CA PRO A 129 -0.94 -13.64 5.55
C PRO A 129 -0.82 -12.21 6.13
N ASN A 130 0.21 -11.95 6.93
CA ASN A 130 0.46 -10.63 7.51
C ASN A 130 0.86 -9.63 6.44
N TYR A 131 1.87 -9.97 5.63
CA TYR A 131 2.34 -9.10 4.56
C TYR A 131 1.26 -8.81 3.52
N PHE A 132 0.48 -9.82 3.12
CA PHE A 132 -0.68 -9.62 2.23
C PHE A 132 -1.71 -8.67 2.84
N GLY A 133 -2.01 -8.82 4.15
CA GLY A 133 -2.94 -7.93 4.85
C GLY A 133 -2.48 -6.47 4.88
N ASP A 134 -1.18 -6.26 5.09
CA ASP A 134 -0.57 -4.93 5.11
C ASP A 134 -0.59 -4.28 3.72
N LEU A 135 -0.19 -5.02 2.66
CA LEU A 135 -0.25 -4.54 1.28
C LEU A 135 -1.67 -4.14 0.86
N VAL A 136 -2.67 -4.99 1.15
CA VAL A 136 -4.08 -4.69 0.83
C VAL A 136 -4.54 -3.44 1.57
N ARG A 137 -4.18 -3.31 2.84
CA ARG A 137 -4.55 -2.14 3.66
C ARG A 137 -3.88 -0.86 3.16
N GLN A 138 -2.64 -0.94 2.75
CA GLN A 138 -1.92 0.19 2.16
C GLN A 138 -2.57 0.65 0.86
N ALA A 139 -2.88 -0.31 -0.04
CA ALA A 139 -3.45 -0.02 -1.35
C ALA A 139 -4.90 0.46 -1.32
N THR A 140 -5.71 0.07 -0.31
CA THR A 140 -7.16 0.33 -0.28
C THR A 140 -7.66 1.12 0.94
N GLY A 141 -6.85 1.23 1.99
CA GLY A 141 -7.28 1.72 3.30
C GLY A 141 -8.12 0.70 4.09
N GLU A 142 -8.49 -0.45 3.49
CA GLU A 142 -9.36 -1.47 4.08
C GLU A 142 -8.60 -2.77 4.40
N THR A 143 -9.10 -3.56 5.35
CA THR A 143 -8.53 -4.88 5.62
C THR A 143 -8.91 -5.89 4.54
N ALA A 144 -8.04 -6.85 4.23
CA ALA A 144 -8.33 -7.95 3.31
C ALA A 144 -9.60 -8.73 3.71
N THR A 145 -9.86 -8.90 5.01
CA THR A 145 -11.09 -9.51 5.53
C THR A 145 -12.34 -8.72 5.13
N LEU A 146 -12.26 -7.39 5.15
CA LEU A 146 -13.39 -6.53 4.77
C LEU A 146 -13.66 -6.63 3.26
N ILE A 147 -12.61 -6.64 2.45
CA ILE A 147 -12.74 -6.79 0.98
C ILE A 147 -13.36 -8.14 0.61
N ILE A 148 -12.88 -9.25 1.22
CA ILE A 148 -13.48 -10.58 1.02
C ILE A 148 -14.96 -10.55 1.40
N ARG A 149 -15.30 -9.98 2.54
CA ARG A 149 -16.69 -9.87 3.00
C ARG A 149 -17.55 -9.06 2.02
N ASN A 150 -17.06 -7.92 1.54
CA ASN A 150 -17.75 -7.08 0.56
C ASN A 150 -18.02 -7.86 -0.73
N PHE A 151 -17.02 -8.59 -1.22
CA PHE A 151 -17.17 -9.46 -2.40
C PHE A 151 -18.25 -10.54 -2.21
N VAL A 152 -18.23 -11.23 -1.07
CA VAL A 152 -19.23 -12.26 -0.72
C VAL A 152 -20.63 -11.64 -0.64
N MET A 153 -20.77 -10.47 -0.05
CA MET A 153 -22.06 -9.78 0.08
C MET A 153 -22.58 -9.26 -1.25
N GLN A 154 -21.73 -8.83 -2.16
CA GLN A 154 -22.14 -8.49 -3.54
C GLN A 154 -22.67 -9.72 -4.29
N ARG A 155 -22.02 -10.89 -4.16
CA ARG A 155 -22.54 -12.13 -4.72
C ARG A 155 -23.88 -12.56 -4.08
N ALA A 156 -24.03 -12.33 -2.76
CA ALA A 156 -25.27 -12.59 -2.06
C ALA A 156 -26.46 -11.81 -2.67
N THR A 157 -26.27 -10.52 -2.90
CA THR A 157 -27.32 -9.69 -3.51
C THR A 157 -27.65 -10.14 -4.92
N ALA A 158 -26.65 -10.55 -5.72
CA ALA A 158 -26.89 -11.10 -7.06
C ALA A 158 -27.75 -12.37 -7.01
N TYR A 159 -27.39 -13.35 -6.17
CA TYR A 159 -28.17 -14.58 -6.03
C TYR A 159 -29.61 -14.35 -5.54
N LEU A 160 -29.81 -13.43 -4.60
CA LEU A 160 -31.13 -13.05 -4.10
C LEU A 160 -31.97 -12.36 -5.20
N HIS A 161 -31.37 -11.51 -6.03
CA HIS A 161 -32.00 -10.90 -7.18
C HIS A 161 -32.36 -11.92 -8.27
N ASP A 162 -31.55 -12.95 -8.44
CA ASP A 162 -31.82 -14.08 -9.34
C ASP A 162 -32.90 -15.03 -8.81
N GLY A 163 -33.55 -14.68 -7.70
CA GLY A 163 -34.68 -15.44 -7.12
C GLY A 163 -34.27 -16.66 -6.30
N LYS A 164 -32.98 -16.79 -5.92
CA LYS A 164 -32.52 -17.84 -5.02
C LYS A 164 -33.07 -17.61 -3.62
N THR A 165 -33.49 -18.70 -2.96
CA THR A 165 -33.89 -18.65 -1.56
C THR A 165 -32.71 -18.28 -0.65
N ILE A 166 -33.00 -17.88 0.58
CA ILE A 166 -31.98 -17.55 1.58
C ILE A 166 -31.08 -18.76 1.87
N SER A 167 -31.65 -19.96 1.93
CA SER A 167 -30.90 -21.20 2.15
C SER A 167 -29.99 -21.51 0.97
N GLU A 168 -30.52 -21.49 -0.27
CA GLU A 168 -29.71 -21.70 -1.48
C GLU A 168 -28.59 -20.67 -1.59
N THR A 169 -28.87 -19.40 -1.31
CA THR A 169 -27.87 -18.33 -1.34
C THR A 169 -26.77 -18.60 -0.32
N SER A 170 -27.14 -18.99 0.89
CA SER A 170 -26.18 -19.37 1.94
C SER A 170 -25.26 -20.51 1.50
N ASP A 171 -25.82 -21.57 0.92
CA ASP A 171 -25.08 -22.74 0.44
C ASP A 171 -24.17 -22.39 -0.74
N LEU A 172 -24.68 -21.60 -1.71
CA LEU A 172 -23.91 -21.14 -2.87
C LEU A 172 -22.73 -20.24 -2.49
N LEU A 173 -22.85 -19.52 -1.38
CA LEU A 173 -21.78 -18.67 -0.85
C LEU A 173 -20.76 -19.45 0.00
N GLY A 174 -21.08 -20.67 0.43
CA GLY A 174 -20.21 -21.50 1.26
C GLY A 174 -20.35 -21.27 2.76
N PHE A 175 -21.50 -20.80 3.22
CA PHE A 175 -21.79 -20.76 4.65
C PHE A 175 -22.25 -22.13 5.12
N GLU A 176 -21.71 -22.57 6.24
CA GLU A 176 -22.10 -23.83 6.87
C GLU A 176 -23.56 -23.81 7.37
N TYR A 177 -24.01 -22.63 7.84
CA TYR A 177 -25.36 -22.44 8.39
C TYR A 177 -25.99 -21.15 7.84
N PRO A 178 -27.27 -21.21 7.35
CA PRO A 178 -27.97 -20.02 6.84
C PRO A 178 -28.10 -18.86 7.85
N GLN A 179 -28.08 -19.18 9.14
CA GLN A 179 -28.15 -18.19 10.22
C GLN A 179 -26.89 -17.31 10.26
N HIS A 180 -25.70 -17.89 9.95
CA HIS A 180 -24.46 -17.12 9.86
C HIS A 180 -24.48 -16.14 8.68
N PHE A 181 -25.00 -16.60 7.55
CA PHE A 181 -25.23 -15.74 6.38
C PHE A 181 -26.19 -14.59 6.74
N THR A 182 -27.37 -14.88 7.28
CA THR A 182 -28.38 -13.88 7.65
C THR A 182 -27.81 -12.83 8.60
N ARG A 183 -27.04 -13.24 9.62
CA ARG A 183 -26.40 -12.33 10.58
C ARG A 183 -25.36 -11.44 9.92
N LEU A 184 -24.51 -12.01 9.04
CA LEU A 184 -23.48 -11.26 8.34
C LEU A 184 -24.10 -10.28 7.33
N PHE A 185 -25.13 -10.69 6.59
CA PHE A 185 -25.87 -9.86 5.66
C PHE A 185 -26.51 -8.67 6.37
N LYS A 186 -27.22 -8.90 7.49
CA LYS A 186 -27.80 -7.83 8.30
C LYS A 186 -26.73 -6.87 8.85
N LYS A 187 -25.59 -7.41 9.29
CA LYS A 187 -24.46 -6.57 9.75
C LYS A 187 -23.89 -5.69 8.64
N HIS A 188 -23.92 -6.18 7.39
CA HIS A 188 -23.35 -5.47 6.24
C HIS A 188 -24.32 -4.43 5.65
N PHE A 189 -25.60 -4.80 5.46
CA PHE A 189 -26.60 -3.96 4.79
C PHE A 189 -27.60 -3.27 5.74
N GLY A 190 -27.56 -3.57 7.02
CA GLY A 190 -28.50 -3.03 8.02
C GLY A 190 -29.87 -3.72 8.02
N ILE A 191 -30.19 -4.52 6.99
CA ILE A 191 -31.47 -5.24 6.81
C ILE A 191 -31.20 -6.74 6.63
N THR A 192 -32.20 -7.57 6.93
CA THR A 192 -32.10 -9.02 6.71
C THR A 192 -32.24 -9.38 5.22
N PRO A 193 -31.75 -10.57 4.78
CA PRO A 193 -32.00 -11.04 3.41
C PRO A 193 -33.50 -11.12 3.07
N SER A 194 -34.35 -11.47 4.03
CA SER A 194 -35.81 -11.53 3.83
C SER A 194 -36.41 -10.14 3.59
N GLU A 195 -35.96 -9.12 4.27
CA GLU A 195 -36.36 -7.73 4.05
C GLU A 195 -35.85 -7.18 2.73
N PHE A 196 -34.63 -7.62 2.33
CA PHE A 196 -34.00 -7.22 1.07
C PHE A 196 -34.80 -7.74 -0.15
N VAL A 197 -35.23 -9.00 -0.14
CA VAL A 197 -36.01 -9.63 -1.26
C VAL A 197 -37.41 -9.06 -1.36
N ARG A 198 -38.00 -8.50 -0.30
CA ARG A 198 -39.35 -7.92 -0.31
C ARG A 198 -39.43 -6.50 -0.88
N LYS A 199 -38.30 -5.84 -1.05
CA LYS A 199 -38.23 -4.50 -1.67
C LYS A 199 -38.18 -4.56 -3.16
#